data_e02f60b04e8389dbf6ca7d060910dfd3
#
_entry.id   e02f60b04e8389dbf6ca7d060910dfd3
#
_cell.length_a   1.000
_cell.length_b   1.000
_cell.length_c   1.000
_cell.angle_alpha   90.00
_cell.angle_beta   90.00
_cell.angle_gamma   90.00
#
_symmetry.space_group_name_H-M   'P 1'
#
loop_
_entity.id
_entity.type
_entity.pdbx_description
1 polymer ?
#
loop_
_entity_poly.entity_id
_entity_poly.type
_entity_poly.pdbx_seq_one_letter_code
_entity_poly.pdbx_strand_id
1 'polypeptide(L)'
;MWIDFLMKGMVMISLEYITDELKNEMKMNIADQSQYDTWIDILKPLNLFENTLYLEIPKSEMMFVYEKIWTPALQETLDEINRENGYDLKVVIIAKDSDSYNRVLAMGKNYESDGQMRLKEVNKFPKPILDRNYTFENFVQGKSNQYAHAIASAVTQDIINDNPSKNYNPLFIYGESGLGKTHLMQAIAHKILEERDDLYVMYISSERFTNELIASIQPTSKNKNQNLNQEFRNKYRSADILLIDDIQFLSNKEGTQTELFHTFNDLYYADKQIVLSSDRPPLEIKDLEDRLLSRFSWGITVDIGKPDFETRVAILQKKSDELGAYIDNEILTYIAENIDTNIRDLEGALSTAIAYAKGDNRNAVSIEDAKKGVNTRSLNKQKHVNIDDIQQFVAERYNVKVADLKGKSRKKDIVHPRHISMYLARDILDDSLVTISNAFDRDHTTVMHGIDKIKDEMDLNPDFKEEIEGLRKSITE
;
A
#
# COMPACT_ATOMS: atom_id res chain seq x y z
N MET A 1 19.11 15.09 38.37
CA MET A 1 19.41 13.71 38.83
C MET A 1 19.31 12.87 37.58
N TRP A 2 20.48 12.45 37.12
CA TRP A 2 20.72 11.77 35.85
C TRP A 2 20.14 10.36 35.90
N ILE A 3 19.37 9.98 34.90
CA ILE A 3 19.13 8.58 34.60
C ILE A 3 19.59 8.37 33.16
N ASP A 4 20.88 7.94 33.04
CA ASP A 4 21.39 7.27 31.88
C ASP A 4 20.70 5.92 31.74
N PHE A 5 19.99 5.72 30.61
CA PHE A 5 19.64 4.39 30.15
C PHE A 5 20.18 4.20 28.73
N LEU A 6 21.44 3.77 28.70
CA LEU A 6 22.03 3.07 27.55
C LEU A 6 21.47 1.66 27.51
N MET A 7 20.49 1.41 26.67
CA MET A 7 20.17 0.06 26.23
C MET A 7 19.84 0.06 24.75
N LYS A 8 20.77 -0.46 23.96
CA LYS A 8 20.60 -0.96 22.60
C LYS A 8 19.95 -0.04 21.56
N GLY A 9 20.72 0.88 20.99
CA GLY A 9 20.49 1.34 19.62
C GLY A 9 19.30 2.27 19.37
N MET A 10 18.65 2.83 20.39
CA MET A 10 17.68 3.90 20.29
C MET A 10 18.23 5.15 20.97
N VAL A 11 18.59 6.15 20.20
CA VAL A 11 18.84 7.48 20.72
C VAL A 11 17.46 8.08 21.06
N MET A 12 17.14 8.08 22.35
CA MET A 12 16.04 8.94 22.85
C MET A 12 16.52 10.39 22.70
N ILE A 13 15.90 11.14 21.79
CA ILE A 13 16.15 12.57 21.69
C ILE A 13 15.56 13.22 22.95
N SER A 14 16.43 13.66 23.87
CA SER A 14 15.96 14.54 24.93
C SER A 14 15.74 15.95 24.37
N LEU A 15 14.77 16.67 24.89
CA LEU A 15 14.49 18.06 24.54
C LEU A 15 15.75 18.94 24.70
N GLU A 16 16.54 18.68 25.74
CA GLU A 16 17.79 19.35 25.98
C GLU A 16 18.84 18.96 24.93
N TYR A 17 18.99 17.67 24.61
CA TYR A 17 19.97 17.18 23.64
C TYR A 17 19.80 17.83 22.26
N ILE A 18 18.57 17.80 21.70
CA ILE A 18 18.31 18.38 20.37
C ILE A 18 18.48 19.91 20.38
N THR A 19 18.16 20.58 21.49
CA THR A 19 18.37 22.02 21.63
C THR A 19 19.84 22.37 21.68
N ASP A 20 20.65 21.60 22.40
CA ASP A 20 22.10 21.80 22.51
C ASP A 20 22.80 21.48 21.18
N GLU A 21 22.37 20.43 20.47
CA GLU A 21 22.89 20.09 19.15
C GLU A 21 22.59 21.22 18.13
N LEU A 22 21.35 21.71 18.11
CA LEU A 22 20.96 22.84 17.25
C LEU A 22 21.78 24.10 17.55
N LYS A 23 22.00 24.43 18.84
CA LYS A 23 22.82 25.57 19.24
C LYS A 23 24.27 25.40 18.83
N ASN A 24 24.84 24.21 18.98
CA ASN A 24 26.23 23.92 18.61
C ASN A 24 26.44 24.07 17.09
N GLU A 25 25.54 23.57 16.27
CA GLU A 25 25.61 23.72 14.82
C GLU A 25 25.43 25.19 14.41
N MET A 26 24.48 25.90 15.02
CA MET A 26 24.33 27.35 14.78
C MET A 26 25.58 28.14 15.18
N LYS A 27 26.29 27.74 16.23
CA LYS A 27 27.53 28.39 16.65
C LYS A 27 28.68 28.24 15.64
N MET A 28 28.70 27.11 14.91
CA MET A 28 29.67 26.90 13.84
C MET A 28 29.35 27.73 12.59
N ASN A 29 28.07 28.01 12.35
CA ASN A 29 27.58 28.70 11.15
C ASN A 29 27.54 30.23 11.31
N ILE A 30 27.55 30.76 12.55
CA ILE A 30 27.48 32.21 12.81
C ILE A 30 28.91 32.76 13.04
N ALA A 31 29.38 33.61 12.15
CA ALA A 31 30.71 34.19 12.25
C ALA A 31 30.87 35.27 13.37
N ASP A 32 29.77 35.88 13.79
CA ASP A 32 29.75 36.93 14.80
C ASP A 32 29.28 36.36 16.16
N GLN A 33 30.22 36.21 17.08
CA GLN A 33 29.92 35.68 18.44
C GLN A 33 28.91 36.55 19.17
N SER A 34 28.85 37.86 18.95
CA SER A 34 27.88 38.75 19.60
C SER A 34 26.44 38.45 19.14
N GLN A 35 26.27 38.09 17.89
CA GLN A 35 24.94 37.68 17.36
C GLN A 35 24.51 36.33 17.95
N TYR A 36 25.44 35.38 18.07
CA TYR A 36 25.15 34.07 18.72
C TYR A 36 24.71 34.28 20.17
N ASP A 37 25.50 35.03 20.96
CA ASP A 37 25.19 35.24 22.39
C ASP A 37 23.87 36.00 22.60
N THR A 38 23.52 36.90 21.70
CA THR A 38 22.29 37.71 21.79
C THR A 38 21.03 36.95 21.37
N TRP A 39 21.12 36.08 20.36
CA TRP A 39 19.93 35.52 19.71
C TRP A 39 19.82 34.02 19.81
N ILE A 40 20.91 33.25 19.89
CA ILE A 40 20.89 31.80 19.88
C ILE A 40 21.13 31.23 21.28
N ASP A 41 22.08 31.76 22.00
CA ASP A 41 22.43 31.24 23.35
C ASP A 41 21.29 31.42 24.36
N ILE A 42 20.48 32.44 24.22
CA ILE A 42 19.35 32.75 25.08
C ILE A 42 18.13 31.81 24.86
N LEU A 43 18.08 31.08 23.76
CA LEU A 43 17.00 30.11 23.48
C LEU A 43 17.01 29.02 24.56
N LYS A 44 15.85 28.74 25.11
CA LYS A 44 15.68 27.63 26.07
C LYS A 44 14.71 26.60 25.56
N PRO A 45 14.95 25.31 25.84
CA PRO A 45 13.99 24.27 25.51
C PRO A 45 12.68 24.50 26.28
N LEU A 46 11.55 24.54 25.57
CA LEU A 46 10.22 24.69 26.16
C LEU A 46 9.44 23.40 26.11
N ASN A 47 9.33 22.81 24.94
CA ASN A 47 8.61 21.56 24.73
C ASN A 47 9.07 20.89 23.42
N LEU A 48 8.89 19.58 23.35
CA LEU A 48 8.99 18.79 22.11
C LEU A 48 7.69 17.99 22.00
N PHE A 49 6.82 18.40 21.08
CA PHE A 49 5.50 17.82 20.93
C PHE A 49 5.20 17.53 19.46
N GLU A 50 4.75 16.34 19.16
CA GLU A 50 4.68 15.80 17.80
C GLU A 50 6.04 15.95 17.10
N ASN A 51 6.15 16.49 15.92
CA ASN A 51 7.44 16.74 15.25
C ASN A 51 7.88 18.21 15.39
N THR A 52 7.52 18.89 16.53
CA THR A 52 7.80 20.30 16.68
C THR A 52 8.61 20.59 17.95
N LEU A 53 9.81 21.13 17.76
CA LEU A 53 10.67 21.63 18.80
C LEU A 53 10.25 23.08 19.14
N TYR A 54 9.72 23.29 20.34
CA TYR A 54 9.35 24.59 20.85
C TYR A 54 10.49 25.14 21.69
N LEU A 55 10.99 26.34 21.32
CA LEU A 55 12.03 27.05 22.05
C LEU A 55 11.45 28.34 22.61
N GLU A 56 11.77 28.64 23.87
CA GLU A 56 11.35 29.88 24.52
C GLU A 56 12.35 31.02 24.32
N ILE A 57 11.80 32.23 24.20
CA ILE A 57 12.54 33.50 24.30
C ILE A 57 11.96 34.35 25.41
N PRO A 58 12.77 35.28 25.99
CA PRO A 58 12.34 36.05 27.15
C PRO A 58 11.12 36.98 26.92
N LYS A 59 11.04 37.61 25.74
CA LYS A 59 10.08 38.70 25.48
C LYS A 59 9.48 38.62 24.06
N SER A 60 8.21 38.93 23.96
CA SER A 60 7.48 39.00 22.67
C SER A 60 7.96 40.10 21.73
N GLU A 61 8.59 41.17 22.24
CA GLU A 61 9.21 42.22 21.43
C GLU A 61 10.32 41.69 20.49
N MET A 62 10.94 40.56 20.83
CA MET A 62 11.98 39.92 20.03
C MET A 62 11.42 39.06 18.88
N MET A 63 10.13 38.72 18.91
CA MET A 63 9.51 37.80 17.94
C MET A 63 9.68 38.23 16.50
N PHE A 64 9.57 39.51 16.21
CA PHE A 64 9.72 40.04 14.84
C PHE A 64 11.08 39.67 14.23
N VAL A 65 12.16 39.77 15.01
CA VAL A 65 13.52 39.43 14.56
C VAL A 65 13.65 37.91 14.38
N TYR A 66 13.08 37.12 15.29
CA TYR A 66 13.08 35.66 15.15
C TYR A 66 12.30 35.22 13.93
N GLU A 67 11.08 35.69 13.72
CA GLU A 67 10.26 35.32 12.55
C GLU A 67 10.94 35.65 11.21
N LYS A 68 11.65 36.78 11.13
CA LYS A 68 12.22 37.22 9.87
C LYS A 68 13.62 36.68 9.60
N ILE A 69 14.42 36.44 10.61
CA ILE A 69 15.86 36.16 10.47
C ILE A 69 16.19 34.78 11.07
N TRP A 70 15.86 34.56 12.34
CA TRP A 70 16.40 33.40 13.05
C TRP A 70 15.59 32.11 12.90
N THR A 71 14.28 32.17 12.83
CA THR A 71 13.47 30.96 12.64
C THR A 71 13.78 30.25 11.31
N PRO A 72 13.93 30.95 10.17
CA PRO A 72 14.37 30.30 8.95
C PRO A 72 15.77 29.68 9.08
N ALA A 73 16.73 30.39 9.68
CA ALA A 73 18.09 29.88 9.86
C ALA A 73 18.15 28.68 10.83
N LEU A 74 17.39 28.73 11.92
CA LEU A 74 17.23 27.60 12.85
C LEU A 74 16.58 26.39 12.19
N GLN A 75 15.58 26.61 11.31
CA GLN A 75 14.94 25.52 10.58
C GLN A 75 15.89 24.90 9.57
N GLU A 76 16.67 25.70 8.84
CA GLU A 76 17.66 25.21 7.89
C GLU A 76 18.72 24.33 8.58
N THR A 77 19.25 24.79 9.72
CA THR A 77 20.19 24.00 10.53
C THR A 77 19.51 22.75 11.10
N LEU A 78 18.27 22.86 11.56
CA LEU A 78 17.51 21.70 12.05
C LEU A 78 17.20 20.69 10.94
N ASP A 79 17.00 21.15 9.69
CA ASP A 79 16.81 20.28 8.54
C ASP A 79 18.10 19.52 8.17
N GLU A 80 19.27 20.06 8.48
CA GLU A 80 20.56 19.35 8.37
C GLU A 80 20.65 18.25 9.44
N ILE A 81 20.35 18.58 10.69
CA ILE A 81 20.28 17.62 11.80
C ILE A 81 19.24 16.54 11.51
N ASN A 82 18.06 16.90 10.99
CA ASN A 82 17.02 15.99 10.56
C ASN A 82 17.54 14.97 9.52
N ARG A 83 18.25 15.45 8.51
CA ARG A 83 18.82 14.59 7.44
C ARG A 83 19.89 13.65 7.97
N GLU A 84 20.72 14.10 8.91
CA GLU A 84 21.81 13.30 9.49
C GLU A 84 21.29 12.22 10.43
N ASN A 85 20.23 12.53 11.20
CA ASN A 85 19.72 11.66 12.25
C ASN A 85 18.41 10.95 11.90
N GLY A 86 17.83 11.22 10.72
CA GLY A 86 16.57 10.63 10.28
C GLY A 86 15.32 11.18 10.99
N TYR A 87 15.41 12.42 11.50
CA TYR A 87 14.31 13.12 12.15
C TYR A 87 13.47 13.89 11.13
N ASP A 88 12.29 14.36 11.56
CA ASP A 88 11.41 15.27 10.81
C ASP A 88 10.88 16.36 11.76
N LEU A 89 11.83 17.09 12.37
CA LEU A 89 11.53 18.11 13.36
C LEU A 89 11.35 19.48 12.70
N LYS A 90 10.41 20.27 13.24
CA LYS A 90 10.21 21.69 12.93
C LYS A 90 10.51 22.52 14.15
N VAL A 91 11.01 23.75 13.97
CA VAL A 91 11.26 24.64 15.09
C VAL A 91 10.20 25.73 15.15
N VAL A 92 9.71 26.00 16.37
CA VAL A 92 8.76 27.07 16.67
C VAL A 92 9.26 27.86 17.89
N ILE A 93 9.34 29.19 17.73
CA ILE A 93 9.76 30.08 18.82
C ILE A 93 8.52 30.60 19.57
N ILE A 94 8.58 30.59 20.89
CA ILE A 94 7.49 31.04 21.76
C ILE A 94 8.05 32.05 22.77
N ALA A 95 7.44 33.23 22.85
CA ALA A 95 7.81 34.21 23.85
C ALA A 95 7.17 33.85 25.20
N LYS A 96 7.96 33.96 26.27
CA LYS A 96 7.55 33.61 27.62
C LYS A 96 6.36 34.46 28.17
N ASP A 97 6.24 35.68 27.68
CA ASP A 97 5.17 36.63 28.00
C ASP A 97 3.97 36.54 27.03
N SER A 98 3.93 35.54 26.13
CA SER A 98 2.81 35.36 25.21
C SER A 98 1.70 34.47 25.76
N ASP A 99 0.46 34.69 25.30
CA ASP A 99 -0.69 33.83 25.62
C ASP A 99 -0.51 32.36 25.19
N SER A 100 0.37 32.12 24.26
CA SER A 100 0.66 30.76 23.76
C SER A 100 1.60 29.97 24.67
N TYR A 101 2.38 30.64 25.53
CA TYR A 101 3.41 30.01 26.37
C TYR A 101 2.84 28.88 27.28
N ASN A 102 1.83 29.21 28.07
CA ASN A 102 1.22 28.20 28.97
C ASN A 102 0.51 27.10 28.22
N ARG A 103 0.01 27.39 27.01
CA ARG A 103 -0.64 26.42 26.15
C ARG A 103 0.37 25.43 25.62
N VAL A 104 1.52 25.89 25.12
CA VAL A 104 2.61 25.03 24.66
C VAL A 104 3.25 24.25 25.80
N LEU A 105 3.43 24.87 26.97
CA LEU A 105 3.94 24.18 28.16
C LEU A 105 3.03 23.04 28.63
N ALA A 106 1.72 23.15 28.39
CA ALA A 106 0.72 22.13 28.76
C ALA A 106 0.51 21.06 27.66
N MET A 107 1.06 21.24 26.46
CA MET A 107 0.96 20.25 25.40
C MET A 107 1.64 18.94 25.84
N GLY A 108 0.94 17.81 25.70
CA GLY A 108 1.43 16.50 26.10
C GLY A 108 1.34 16.17 27.59
N LYS A 109 0.87 17.09 28.45
CA LYS A 109 0.62 16.83 29.89
C LYS A 109 -0.82 16.40 30.12
N ASN A 110 -1.04 15.12 30.39
CA ASN A 110 -2.32 14.66 30.95
C ASN A 110 -2.27 14.76 32.46
N TYR A 111 -3.18 15.54 33.07
CA TYR A 111 -3.41 15.53 34.49
C TYR A 111 -4.32 14.35 34.84
N GLU A 112 -3.80 13.33 35.51
CA GLU A 112 -4.62 12.37 36.24
C GLU A 112 -4.91 12.94 37.65
N SER A 113 -6.13 12.69 38.13
CA SER A 113 -6.71 13.27 39.36
C SER A 113 -6.08 12.80 40.67
N ASP A 114 -4.93 12.13 40.63
CA ASP A 114 -4.32 11.53 41.82
C ASP A 114 -2.84 11.89 42.04
N GLY A 115 -2.42 13.07 41.60
CA GLY A 115 -1.15 13.67 42.05
C GLY A 115 0.15 12.98 41.55
N GLN A 116 0.07 11.98 40.71
CA GLN A 116 1.23 11.40 40.02
C GLN A 116 1.21 11.81 38.57
N MET A 117 2.18 12.64 38.16
CA MET A 117 2.48 12.88 36.72
C MET A 117 2.94 11.59 36.08
N ARG A 118 2.08 10.93 35.33
CA ARG A 118 2.52 10.04 34.24
C ARG A 118 2.69 10.89 33.01
N LEU A 119 3.95 11.08 32.60
CA LEU A 119 4.25 11.47 31.22
C LEU A 119 3.62 10.40 30.33
N LYS A 120 2.67 10.75 29.46
CA LYS A 120 2.40 9.86 28.32
C LYS A 120 3.72 9.73 27.58
N GLU A 121 4.26 8.53 27.57
CA GLU A 121 5.39 8.22 26.72
C GLU A 121 5.01 8.63 25.29
N VAL A 122 5.77 9.57 24.74
CA VAL A 122 5.71 9.90 23.31
C VAL A 122 5.89 8.57 22.59
N ASN A 123 5.01 8.25 21.66
CA ASN A 123 5.01 6.98 20.94
C ASN A 123 6.45 6.62 20.56
N LYS A 124 6.93 5.55 21.17
CA LYS A 124 8.32 5.07 21.09
C LYS A 124 8.74 4.72 19.66
N PHE A 125 7.79 4.67 18.73
CA PHE A 125 7.97 4.19 17.37
C PHE A 125 7.20 5.06 16.36
N PRO A 126 7.75 5.23 15.12
CA PRO A 126 7.03 5.93 14.07
C PRO A 126 5.74 5.19 13.75
N LYS A 127 4.60 5.90 13.77
CA LYS A 127 3.32 5.32 13.40
C LYS A 127 3.26 5.08 11.90
N PRO A 128 2.77 3.93 11.44
CA PRO A 128 2.57 3.69 10.03
C PRO A 128 1.52 4.66 9.45
N ILE A 129 1.67 5.01 8.17
CA ILE A 129 0.66 5.77 7.44
C ILE A 129 -0.46 4.81 7.07
N LEU A 130 -1.63 4.99 7.69
CA LEU A 130 -2.82 4.18 7.49
C LEU A 130 -3.98 5.04 6.98
N ASP A 131 -4.87 4.45 6.17
CA ASP A 131 -6.13 5.09 5.80
C ASP A 131 -7.07 5.08 7.01
N ARG A 132 -7.58 6.26 7.40
CA ARG A 132 -8.44 6.45 8.58
C ARG A 132 -9.75 5.64 8.52
N ASN A 133 -10.19 5.31 7.31
CA ASN A 133 -11.43 4.57 7.09
C ASN A 133 -11.23 3.05 7.14
N TYR A 134 -9.99 2.55 7.11
CA TYR A 134 -9.70 1.14 7.08
C TYR A 134 -9.64 0.56 8.50
N THR A 135 -10.81 0.51 9.15
CA THR A 135 -11.00 -0.04 10.50
C THR A 135 -11.91 -1.27 10.47
N PHE A 136 -11.94 -2.06 11.55
CA PHE A 136 -12.85 -3.20 11.66
C PHE A 136 -14.33 -2.76 11.62
N GLU A 137 -14.66 -1.59 12.19
CA GLU A 137 -16.00 -1.05 12.21
C GLU A 137 -16.51 -0.65 10.82
N ASN A 138 -15.58 -0.28 9.95
CA ASN A 138 -15.89 0.09 8.57
C ASN A 138 -15.84 -1.08 7.60
N PHE A 139 -15.30 -2.22 8.03
CA PHE A 139 -15.25 -3.42 7.21
C PHE A 139 -16.60 -4.11 7.17
N VAL A 140 -17.25 -4.14 6.00
CA VAL A 140 -18.55 -4.80 5.83
C VAL A 140 -18.35 -6.31 5.74
N GLN A 141 -18.94 -7.04 6.70
CA GLN A 141 -18.87 -8.49 6.75
C GLN A 141 -19.96 -9.13 5.88
N GLY A 142 -19.58 -10.16 5.15
CA GLY A 142 -20.45 -11.02 4.35
C GLY A 142 -19.92 -12.46 4.36
N LYS A 143 -20.66 -13.38 3.73
CA LYS A 143 -20.30 -14.81 3.71
C LYS A 143 -18.90 -15.07 3.13
N SER A 144 -18.46 -14.25 2.20
CA SER A 144 -17.18 -14.41 1.49
C SER A 144 -15.95 -13.89 2.25
N ASN A 145 -16.13 -13.16 3.38
CA ASN A 145 -15.03 -12.57 4.13
C ASN A 145 -15.15 -12.72 5.66
N GLN A 146 -16.26 -13.27 6.16
CA GLN A 146 -16.51 -13.39 7.61
C GLN A 146 -15.43 -14.20 8.33
N TYR A 147 -14.89 -15.23 7.69
CA TYR A 147 -13.83 -16.06 8.27
C TYR A 147 -12.52 -15.29 8.37
N ALA A 148 -12.12 -14.58 7.31
CA ALA A 148 -10.95 -13.74 7.32
C ALA A 148 -11.04 -12.64 8.37
N HIS A 149 -12.21 -11.99 8.50
CA HIS A 149 -12.49 -10.99 9.52
C HIS A 149 -12.37 -11.59 10.94
N ALA A 150 -12.98 -12.75 11.18
CA ALA A 150 -12.94 -13.40 12.49
C ALA A 150 -11.52 -13.77 12.92
N ILE A 151 -10.70 -14.32 12.02
CA ILE A 151 -9.30 -14.64 12.30
C ILE A 151 -8.45 -13.36 12.50
N ALA A 152 -8.62 -12.34 11.67
CA ALA A 152 -7.94 -11.06 11.85
C ALA A 152 -8.26 -10.41 13.20
N SER A 153 -9.52 -10.44 13.60
CA SER A 153 -9.96 -9.97 14.93
C SER A 153 -9.36 -10.79 16.06
N ALA A 154 -9.32 -12.13 15.94
CA ALA A 154 -8.72 -13.00 16.95
C ALA A 154 -7.22 -12.73 17.11
N VAL A 155 -6.47 -12.65 15.99
CA VAL A 155 -5.04 -12.27 16.01
C VAL A 155 -4.82 -10.94 16.71
N THR A 156 -5.66 -9.96 16.39
CA THR A 156 -5.58 -8.62 17.00
C THR A 156 -5.80 -8.69 18.52
N GLN A 157 -6.81 -9.43 18.97
CA GLN A 157 -7.08 -9.60 20.40
C GLN A 157 -5.98 -10.36 21.14
N ASP A 158 -5.41 -11.39 20.52
CA ASP A 158 -4.28 -12.13 21.10
C ASP A 158 -3.07 -11.21 21.32
N ILE A 159 -2.77 -10.33 20.37
CA ILE A 159 -1.69 -9.34 20.50
C ILE A 159 -2.00 -8.32 21.61
N ILE A 160 -3.21 -7.78 21.64
CA ILE A 160 -3.62 -6.79 22.67
C ILE A 160 -3.53 -7.39 24.08
N ASN A 161 -3.85 -8.67 24.23
CA ASN A 161 -3.84 -9.38 25.50
C ASN A 161 -2.45 -9.98 25.86
N ASP A 162 -1.37 -9.65 25.17
CA ASP A 162 -0.03 -10.23 25.36
C ASP A 162 0.00 -11.77 25.32
N ASN A 163 -0.83 -12.37 24.50
CA ASN A 163 -0.96 -13.81 24.35
C ASN A 163 -0.85 -14.25 22.87
N PRO A 164 0.21 -13.89 22.16
CA PRO A 164 0.34 -14.20 20.75
C PRO A 164 0.35 -15.71 20.51
N SER A 165 -0.57 -16.17 19.70
CA SER A 165 -0.66 -17.58 19.32
C SER A 165 0.20 -17.89 18.11
N LYS A 166 1.17 -18.81 18.26
CA LYS A 166 1.97 -19.30 17.13
C LYS A 166 1.14 -19.93 16.02
N ASN A 167 -0.07 -20.42 16.33
CA ASN A 167 -0.97 -21.01 15.34
C ASN A 167 -1.49 -19.98 14.33
N TYR A 168 -1.46 -18.69 14.66
CA TYR A 168 -1.87 -17.59 13.80
C TYR A 168 -0.69 -16.80 13.22
N ASN A 169 0.52 -17.31 13.35
CA ASN A 169 1.72 -16.63 12.88
C ASN A 169 2.49 -17.48 11.83
N PRO A 170 2.61 -17.01 10.59
CA PRO A 170 2.03 -15.78 10.05
C PRO A 170 0.52 -15.88 9.80
N LEU A 171 -0.17 -14.74 9.80
CA LEU A 171 -1.49 -14.62 9.19
C LEU A 171 -1.31 -14.27 7.71
N PHE A 172 -1.78 -15.14 6.82
CA PHE A 172 -1.71 -14.92 5.38
C PHE A 172 -3.12 -14.70 4.81
N ILE A 173 -3.38 -13.48 4.31
CA ILE A 173 -4.68 -13.07 3.76
C ILE A 173 -4.56 -13.04 2.24
N TYR A 174 -5.38 -13.81 1.52
CA TYR A 174 -5.35 -13.79 0.07
C TYR A 174 -6.72 -13.62 -0.56
N GLY A 175 -6.74 -13.28 -1.85
CA GLY A 175 -7.94 -13.08 -2.65
C GLY A 175 -7.69 -12.10 -3.78
N GLU A 176 -8.54 -12.08 -4.80
CA GLU A 176 -8.40 -11.21 -5.97
C GLU A 176 -8.17 -9.73 -5.59
N SER A 177 -7.66 -8.93 -6.53
CA SER A 177 -7.43 -7.50 -6.28
C SER A 177 -8.75 -6.76 -5.99
N GLY A 178 -8.72 -5.82 -5.03
CA GLY A 178 -9.87 -4.97 -4.71
C GLY A 178 -10.94 -5.61 -3.84
N LEU A 179 -10.69 -6.74 -3.16
CA LEU A 179 -11.64 -7.42 -2.28
C LEU A 179 -11.56 -7.02 -0.80
N GLY A 180 -10.65 -6.08 -0.41
CA GLY A 180 -10.57 -5.58 0.95
C GLY A 180 -9.41 -6.15 1.80
N LYS A 181 -8.43 -6.86 1.21
CA LYS A 181 -7.25 -7.35 1.94
C LYS A 181 -6.51 -6.25 2.68
N THR A 182 -6.15 -5.17 1.97
CA THR A 182 -5.49 -3.99 2.52
C THR A 182 -6.30 -3.35 3.64
N HIS A 183 -7.62 -3.26 3.49
CA HIS A 183 -8.52 -2.76 4.53
C HIS A 183 -8.40 -3.61 5.80
N LEU A 184 -8.50 -4.92 5.68
CA LEU A 184 -8.43 -5.82 6.83
C LEU A 184 -7.06 -5.77 7.53
N MET A 185 -5.96 -5.70 6.76
CA MET A 185 -4.60 -5.52 7.31
C MET A 185 -4.47 -4.20 8.08
N GLN A 186 -4.95 -3.11 7.51
CA GLN A 186 -4.89 -1.82 8.20
C GLN A 186 -5.83 -1.74 9.40
N ALA A 187 -6.97 -2.44 9.37
CA ALA A 187 -7.85 -2.57 10.52
C ALA A 187 -7.15 -3.25 11.72
N ILE A 188 -6.36 -4.30 11.46
CA ILE A 188 -5.50 -4.92 12.47
C ILE A 188 -4.55 -3.87 13.07
N ALA A 189 -3.83 -3.14 12.21
CA ALA A 189 -2.86 -2.13 12.63
C ALA A 189 -3.52 -1.01 13.44
N HIS A 190 -4.66 -0.47 12.98
CA HIS A 190 -5.42 0.56 13.70
C HIS A 190 -5.82 0.09 15.10
N LYS A 191 -6.43 -1.09 15.20
CA LYS A 191 -6.93 -1.59 16.48
C LYS A 191 -5.80 -1.85 17.48
N ILE A 192 -4.65 -2.35 17.03
CA ILE A 192 -3.49 -2.53 17.89
C ILE A 192 -2.96 -1.18 18.37
N LEU A 193 -2.81 -0.20 17.47
CA LEU A 193 -2.29 1.13 17.80
C LEU A 193 -3.21 1.95 18.70
N GLU A 194 -4.53 1.64 18.74
CA GLU A 194 -5.49 2.24 19.66
C GLU A 194 -5.34 1.72 21.10
N GLU A 195 -5.09 0.42 21.25
CA GLU A 195 -5.08 -0.26 22.55
C GLU A 195 -3.67 -0.43 23.12
N ARG A 196 -2.63 -0.47 22.26
CA ARG A 196 -1.24 -0.76 22.61
C ARG A 196 -0.30 0.21 21.90
N ASP A 197 -0.08 1.37 22.50
CA ASP A 197 0.86 2.39 22.01
C ASP A 197 2.33 2.08 22.32
N ASP A 198 2.57 1.04 23.11
CA ASP A 198 3.90 0.50 23.44
C ASP A 198 4.47 -0.43 22.35
N LEU A 199 3.67 -0.90 21.38
CA LEU A 199 4.08 -1.83 20.34
C LEU A 199 4.52 -1.12 19.06
N TYR A 200 5.61 -1.62 18.48
CA TYR A 200 6.08 -1.15 17.17
C TYR A 200 5.34 -1.88 16.04
N VAL A 201 4.32 -1.23 15.50
CA VAL A 201 3.52 -1.73 14.38
C VAL A 201 4.07 -1.16 13.08
N MET A 202 4.48 -2.03 12.16
CA MET A 202 4.95 -1.65 10.83
C MET A 202 4.03 -2.18 9.75
N TYR A 203 3.50 -1.28 8.91
CA TYR A 203 2.74 -1.60 7.71
C TYR A 203 3.48 -1.09 6.48
N ILE A 204 3.71 -1.96 5.51
CA ILE A 204 4.45 -1.64 4.29
C ILE A 204 3.98 -2.49 3.11
N SER A 205 4.05 -1.97 1.89
CA SER A 205 3.92 -2.80 0.69
C SER A 205 5.24 -3.52 0.37
N SER A 206 5.16 -4.70 -0.23
CA SER A 206 6.35 -5.45 -0.65
C SER A 206 7.19 -4.70 -1.70
N GLU A 207 6.56 -3.82 -2.48
CA GLU A 207 7.26 -2.93 -3.41
C GLU A 207 8.11 -1.91 -2.66
N ARG A 208 7.55 -1.24 -1.65
CA ARG A 208 8.29 -0.27 -0.82
C ARG A 208 9.42 -0.95 -0.05
N PHE A 209 9.17 -2.14 0.51
CA PHE A 209 10.22 -2.96 1.15
C PHE A 209 11.39 -3.21 0.18
N THR A 210 11.08 -3.59 -1.08
CA THR A 210 12.08 -3.79 -2.13
C THR A 210 12.87 -2.51 -2.42
N ASN A 211 12.18 -1.38 -2.58
CA ASN A 211 12.80 -0.11 -2.92
C ASN A 211 13.71 0.40 -1.80
N GLU A 212 13.30 0.26 -0.54
CA GLU A 212 14.11 0.61 0.61
C GLU A 212 15.34 -0.30 0.74
N LEU A 213 15.22 -1.61 0.46
CA LEU A 213 16.35 -2.53 0.41
C LEU A 213 17.36 -2.13 -0.68
N ILE A 214 16.87 -1.86 -1.90
CA ILE A 214 17.74 -1.42 -3.01
C ILE A 214 18.48 -0.13 -2.63
N ALA A 215 17.80 0.85 -2.05
CA ALA A 215 18.40 2.09 -1.60
C ALA A 215 19.49 1.87 -0.52
N SER A 216 19.29 0.88 0.38
CA SER A 216 20.26 0.55 1.43
C SER A 216 21.54 -0.11 0.89
N ILE A 217 21.49 -0.71 -0.30
CA ILE A 217 22.61 -1.44 -0.91
C ILE A 217 23.37 -0.58 -1.94
N GLN A 218 22.72 0.47 -2.50
CA GLN A 218 23.36 1.30 -3.53
C GLN A 218 24.57 2.07 -2.99
N PRO A 219 25.72 2.10 -3.71
CA PRO A 219 26.94 2.77 -3.25
C PRO A 219 26.81 4.29 -3.36
N THR A 220 26.50 4.93 -2.25
CA THR A 220 26.63 6.39 -2.08
C THR A 220 27.87 6.67 -1.23
N SER A 221 29.00 7.09 -1.84
CA SER A 221 30.29 7.46 -1.26
C SER A 221 30.90 6.52 -0.18
N LYS A 222 32.21 6.35 -0.25
CA LYS A 222 33.06 5.25 0.24
C LYS A 222 32.96 4.76 1.71
N ASN A 223 32.10 5.32 2.58
CA ASN A 223 32.04 4.91 4.00
C ASN A 223 30.62 4.81 4.61
N LYS A 224 29.53 5.05 3.88
CA LYS A 224 28.14 5.06 4.41
C LYS A 224 27.35 3.74 4.20
N ASN A 225 27.83 2.83 3.34
CA ASN A 225 27.02 1.69 2.90
C ASN A 225 26.80 0.59 3.95
N GLN A 226 27.72 0.37 4.87
CA GLN A 226 27.53 -0.66 5.89
C GLN A 226 26.49 -0.24 6.94
N ASN A 227 26.37 1.06 7.22
CA ASN A 227 25.37 1.58 8.16
C ASN A 227 23.93 1.48 7.59
N LEU A 228 23.71 1.85 6.33
CA LEU A 228 22.36 1.87 5.73
C LEU A 228 21.74 0.46 5.66
N ASN A 229 22.52 -0.56 5.33
CA ASN A 229 22.01 -1.93 5.31
C ASN A 229 21.68 -2.43 6.73
N GLN A 230 22.50 -2.05 7.71
CA GLN A 230 22.22 -2.39 9.11
C GLN A 230 21.00 -1.63 9.65
N GLU A 231 20.82 -0.37 9.28
CA GLU A 231 19.64 0.43 9.63
C GLU A 231 18.37 -0.17 9.03
N PHE A 232 18.40 -0.56 7.75
CA PHE A 232 17.29 -1.29 7.11
C PHE A 232 16.93 -2.55 7.91
N ARG A 233 17.90 -3.38 8.24
CA ARG A 233 17.66 -4.60 9.01
C ARG A 233 17.12 -4.30 10.41
N ASN A 234 17.70 -3.35 11.09
CA ASN A 234 17.23 -2.94 12.42
C ASN A 234 15.79 -2.46 12.38
N LYS A 235 15.46 -1.61 11.38
CA LYS A 235 14.11 -1.10 11.18
C LYS A 235 13.06 -2.20 11.10
N TYR A 236 13.27 -3.20 10.24
CA TYR A 236 12.27 -4.25 10.00
C TYR A 236 12.28 -5.35 11.06
N ARG A 237 13.45 -5.70 11.59
CA ARG A 237 13.61 -6.79 12.56
C ARG A 237 13.28 -6.36 14.00
N SER A 238 13.15 -5.07 14.28
CA SER A 238 12.70 -4.56 15.57
C SER A 238 11.18 -4.41 15.70
N ALA A 239 10.41 -4.63 14.64
CA ALA A 239 8.96 -4.55 14.68
C ALA A 239 8.37 -5.61 15.61
N ASP A 240 7.37 -5.24 16.42
CA ASP A 240 6.56 -6.19 17.18
C ASP A 240 5.50 -6.83 16.29
N ILE A 241 4.98 -6.04 15.34
CA ILE A 241 4.03 -6.51 14.34
C ILE A 241 4.48 -6.01 12.97
N LEU A 242 4.73 -6.93 12.04
CA LEU A 242 5.08 -6.62 10.65
C LEU A 242 3.95 -7.02 9.70
N LEU A 243 3.36 -6.03 9.05
CA LEU A 243 2.32 -6.23 8.03
C LEU A 243 2.92 -5.89 6.65
N ILE A 244 2.98 -6.88 5.75
CA ILE A 244 3.49 -6.70 4.39
C ILE A 244 2.37 -6.96 3.39
N ASP A 245 1.99 -5.93 2.67
CA ASP A 245 0.92 -5.99 1.67
C ASP A 245 1.47 -6.38 0.29
N ASP A 246 0.67 -7.13 -0.47
CA ASP A 246 0.92 -7.49 -1.86
C ASP A 246 2.23 -8.26 -2.10
N ILE A 247 2.43 -9.37 -1.38
CA ILE A 247 3.64 -10.22 -1.44
C ILE A 247 3.95 -10.74 -2.87
N GLN A 248 2.96 -10.87 -3.75
CA GLN A 248 3.16 -11.34 -5.12
C GLN A 248 4.14 -10.46 -5.92
N PHE A 249 4.33 -9.18 -5.55
CA PHE A 249 5.32 -8.33 -6.22
C PHE A 249 6.79 -8.63 -5.87
N LEU A 250 7.03 -9.64 -5.04
CA LEU A 250 8.39 -10.18 -4.81
C LEU A 250 8.81 -11.22 -5.85
N SER A 251 7.91 -11.65 -6.73
CA SER A 251 8.23 -12.56 -7.84
C SER A 251 9.44 -12.05 -8.63
N ASN A 252 10.38 -12.95 -8.95
CA ASN A 252 11.62 -12.64 -9.67
C ASN A 252 12.59 -11.66 -8.96
N LYS A 253 12.46 -11.43 -7.65
CA LYS A 253 13.33 -10.52 -6.88
C LYS A 253 14.15 -11.28 -5.84
N GLU A 254 15.02 -12.19 -6.27
CA GLU A 254 15.79 -13.11 -5.40
C GLU A 254 16.48 -12.42 -4.21
N GLY A 255 17.14 -11.27 -4.45
CA GLY A 255 17.81 -10.52 -3.37
C GLY A 255 16.84 -10.04 -2.29
N THR A 256 15.64 -9.57 -2.69
CA THR A 256 14.60 -9.13 -1.76
C THR A 256 13.96 -10.31 -1.04
N GLN A 257 13.74 -11.41 -1.75
CA GLN A 257 13.22 -12.66 -1.16
C GLN A 257 14.16 -13.19 -0.08
N THR A 258 15.47 -13.16 -0.33
CA THR A 258 16.49 -13.57 0.64
C THR A 258 16.46 -12.68 1.90
N GLU A 259 16.40 -11.36 1.77
CA GLU A 259 16.37 -10.47 2.94
C GLU A 259 15.03 -10.59 3.70
N LEU A 260 13.92 -10.76 2.98
CA LEU A 260 12.62 -11.03 3.63
C LEU A 260 12.64 -12.36 4.39
N PHE A 261 13.26 -13.42 3.84
CA PHE A 261 13.39 -14.69 4.52
C PHE A 261 14.13 -14.56 5.87
N HIS A 262 15.21 -13.78 5.89
CA HIS A 262 15.94 -13.51 7.14
C HIS A 262 15.12 -12.68 8.12
N THR A 263 14.47 -11.60 7.64
CA THR A 263 13.60 -10.76 8.45
C THR A 263 12.44 -11.57 9.05
N PHE A 264 11.80 -12.41 8.23
CA PHE A 264 10.73 -13.31 8.67
C PHE A 264 11.21 -14.24 9.82
N ASN A 265 12.36 -14.92 9.63
CA ASN A 265 12.87 -15.82 10.65
C ASN A 265 13.20 -15.08 11.96
N ASP A 266 13.87 -13.92 11.89
CA ASP A 266 14.22 -13.14 13.07
C ASP A 266 12.96 -12.73 13.87
N LEU A 267 11.91 -12.29 13.19
CA LEU A 267 10.65 -11.94 13.83
C LEU A 267 9.90 -13.16 14.38
N TYR A 268 9.80 -14.22 13.59
CA TYR A 268 9.07 -15.43 13.97
C TYR A 268 9.68 -16.10 15.21
N TYR A 269 11.02 -16.21 15.28
CA TYR A 269 11.71 -16.80 16.44
C TYR A 269 11.73 -15.87 17.66
N ALA A 270 11.52 -14.58 17.47
CA ALA A 270 11.33 -13.60 18.54
C ALA A 270 9.86 -13.50 19.01
N ASP A 271 8.97 -14.41 18.57
CA ASP A 271 7.54 -14.43 18.86
C ASP A 271 6.80 -13.14 18.43
N LYS A 272 7.31 -12.45 17.38
CA LYS A 272 6.68 -11.27 16.79
C LYS A 272 5.66 -11.66 15.73
N GLN A 273 4.55 -10.90 15.64
CA GLN A 273 3.48 -11.22 14.69
C GLN A 273 3.82 -10.76 13.27
N ILE A 274 3.54 -11.63 12.31
CA ILE A 274 3.69 -11.35 10.87
C ILE A 274 2.31 -11.50 10.21
N VAL A 275 1.93 -10.50 9.41
CA VAL A 275 0.70 -10.52 8.61
C VAL A 275 1.07 -10.23 7.16
N LEU A 276 0.63 -11.07 6.25
CA LEU A 276 0.97 -10.98 4.83
C LEU A 276 -0.30 -10.95 4.00
N SER A 277 -0.30 -10.22 2.89
CA SER A 277 -1.36 -10.30 1.90
C SER A 277 -0.87 -10.68 0.51
N SER A 278 -1.75 -11.30 -0.29
CA SER A 278 -1.48 -11.63 -1.69
C SER A 278 -2.77 -11.64 -2.52
N ASP A 279 -2.63 -11.54 -3.84
CA ASP A 279 -3.74 -11.74 -4.77
C ASP A 279 -4.12 -13.22 -4.95
N ARG A 280 -3.27 -14.15 -4.48
CA ARG A 280 -3.42 -15.61 -4.60
C ARG A 280 -2.82 -16.35 -3.40
N PRO A 281 -3.17 -17.63 -3.18
CA PRO A 281 -2.60 -18.41 -2.08
C PRO A 281 -1.08 -18.62 -2.25
N PRO A 282 -0.33 -18.89 -1.15
CA PRO A 282 1.14 -18.98 -1.20
C PRO A 282 1.68 -19.89 -2.31
N LEU A 283 1.10 -21.07 -2.47
CA LEU A 283 1.58 -22.08 -3.44
C LEU A 283 1.35 -21.69 -4.92
N GLU A 284 0.53 -20.71 -5.19
CA GLU A 284 0.25 -20.23 -6.54
C GLU A 284 1.09 -18.99 -6.93
N ILE A 285 1.89 -18.45 -5.98
CA ILE A 285 2.78 -17.34 -6.28
C ILE A 285 4.00 -17.88 -7.03
N LYS A 286 4.09 -17.55 -8.32
CA LYS A 286 5.19 -17.98 -9.18
C LYS A 286 6.49 -17.27 -8.82
N ASP A 287 7.62 -17.90 -9.10
CA ASP A 287 8.96 -17.32 -8.96
C ASP A 287 9.29 -16.81 -7.55
N LEU A 288 8.71 -17.46 -6.53
CA LEU A 288 9.03 -17.31 -5.13
C LEU A 288 9.82 -18.53 -4.64
N GLU A 289 10.85 -18.30 -3.84
CA GLU A 289 11.67 -19.38 -3.30
C GLU A 289 10.86 -20.32 -2.39
N ASP A 290 11.02 -21.64 -2.55
CA ASP A 290 10.32 -22.68 -1.78
C ASP A 290 10.42 -22.48 -0.26
N ARG A 291 11.56 -21.94 0.21
CA ARG A 291 11.77 -21.65 1.63
C ARG A 291 10.83 -20.56 2.17
N LEU A 292 10.48 -19.54 1.35
CA LEU A 292 9.48 -18.54 1.71
C LEU A 292 8.06 -19.10 1.66
N LEU A 293 7.73 -19.86 0.61
CA LEU A 293 6.43 -20.53 0.48
C LEU A 293 6.15 -21.42 1.69
N SER A 294 7.16 -22.19 2.12
CA SER A 294 7.08 -23.00 3.34
C SER A 294 6.79 -22.15 4.58
N ARG A 295 7.45 -21.00 4.75
CA ARG A 295 7.25 -20.10 5.90
C ARG A 295 5.84 -19.48 5.89
N PHE A 296 5.37 -19.04 4.73
CA PHE A 296 4.03 -18.45 4.60
C PHE A 296 2.92 -19.43 4.94
N SER A 297 3.18 -20.73 4.78
CA SER A 297 2.25 -21.81 5.09
C SER A 297 2.31 -22.31 6.55
N TRP A 298 3.17 -21.76 7.41
CA TRP A 298 3.32 -22.24 8.80
C TRP A 298 2.14 -21.87 9.71
N GLY A 299 1.60 -20.68 9.54
CA GLY A 299 0.48 -20.18 10.35
C GLY A 299 -0.88 -20.47 9.73
N ILE A 300 -1.72 -19.46 9.70
CA ILE A 300 -3.07 -19.57 9.13
C ILE A 300 -3.19 -18.80 7.83
N THR A 301 -3.79 -19.43 6.84
CA THR A 301 -4.11 -18.83 5.54
C THR A 301 -5.62 -18.65 5.43
N VAL A 302 -6.07 -17.45 5.11
CA VAL A 302 -7.48 -17.08 4.98
C VAL A 302 -7.74 -16.42 3.64
N ASP A 303 -8.86 -16.75 3.02
CA ASP A 303 -9.29 -16.17 1.76
C ASP A 303 -10.33 -15.07 1.96
N ILE A 304 -10.32 -14.11 1.04
CA ILE A 304 -11.38 -13.14 0.86
C ILE A 304 -11.95 -13.31 -0.54
N GLY A 305 -13.17 -13.84 -0.61
CA GLY A 305 -13.90 -14.04 -1.86
C GLY A 305 -14.70 -12.82 -2.30
N LYS A 306 -15.29 -12.91 -3.49
CA LYS A 306 -16.17 -11.86 -4.02
C LYS A 306 -17.43 -11.71 -3.14
N PRO A 307 -17.83 -10.45 -2.83
CA PRO A 307 -19.00 -10.20 -2.03
C PRO A 307 -20.29 -10.63 -2.78
N ASP A 308 -21.23 -11.23 -2.05
CA ASP A 308 -22.57 -11.46 -2.58
C ASP A 308 -23.32 -10.14 -2.79
N PHE A 309 -24.49 -10.23 -3.38
CA PHE A 309 -25.28 -9.03 -3.75
C PHE A 309 -25.61 -8.16 -2.52
N GLU A 310 -26.07 -8.78 -1.44
CA GLU A 310 -26.42 -8.09 -0.20
C GLU A 310 -25.20 -7.37 0.41
N THR A 311 -24.07 -8.03 0.40
CA THR A 311 -22.81 -7.46 0.89
C THR A 311 -22.38 -6.29 0.01
N ARG A 312 -22.52 -6.36 -1.33
CA ARG A 312 -22.22 -5.24 -2.23
C ARG A 312 -23.09 -4.02 -1.94
N VAL A 313 -24.40 -4.20 -1.73
CA VAL A 313 -25.31 -3.11 -1.37
C VAL A 313 -24.90 -2.49 -0.02
N ALA A 314 -24.58 -3.31 0.97
CA ALA A 314 -24.13 -2.83 2.28
C ALA A 314 -22.81 -2.06 2.22
N ILE A 315 -21.87 -2.48 1.36
CA ILE A 315 -20.61 -1.74 1.11
C ILE A 315 -20.91 -0.38 0.50
N LEU A 316 -21.76 -0.33 -0.51
CA LEU A 316 -22.16 0.94 -1.15
C LEU A 316 -22.86 1.87 -0.19
N GLN A 317 -23.75 1.35 0.69
CA GLN A 317 -24.40 2.14 1.72
C GLN A 317 -23.37 2.73 2.68
N LYS A 318 -22.46 1.92 3.20
CA LYS A 318 -21.40 2.37 4.11
C LYS A 318 -20.55 3.46 3.45
N LYS A 319 -20.20 3.28 2.17
CA LYS A 319 -19.41 4.25 1.42
C LYS A 319 -20.16 5.56 1.17
N SER A 320 -21.46 5.48 0.92
CA SER A 320 -22.33 6.65 0.82
C SER A 320 -22.34 7.48 2.10
N ASP A 321 -22.47 6.80 3.24
CA ASP A 321 -22.44 7.43 4.57
C ASP A 321 -21.10 8.10 4.85
N GLU A 322 -19.97 7.44 4.56
CA GLU A 322 -18.62 7.99 4.66
C GLU A 322 -18.42 9.27 3.82
N LEU A 323 -19.00 9.31 2.63
CA LEU A 323 -18.92 10.45 1.73
C LEU A 323 -19.92 11.57 2.07
N GLY A 324 -20.77 11.35 3.08
CA GLY A 324 -21.81 12.28 3.51
C GLY A 324 -22.86 12.52 2.43
N ALA A 325 -23.06 11.53 1.53
CA ALA A 325 -23.99 11.62 0.40
C ALA A 325 -25.20 10.74 0.70
N TYR A 326 -26.39 11.35 0.75
CA TYR A 326 -27.63 10.57 0.80
C TYR A 326 -27.96 10.05 -0.60
N ILE A 327 -27.98 8.73 -0.77
CA ILE A 327 -28.24 8.07 -2.04
C ILE A 327 -29.39 7.07 -1.85
N ASP A 328 -30.38 7.13 -2.73
CA ASP A 328 -31.52 6.24 -2.68
C ASP A 328 -31.09 4.78 -2.88
N ASN A 329 -31.70 3.87 -2.10
CA ASN A 329 -31.37 2.44 -2.14
C ASN A 329 -31.54 1.82 -3.53
N GLU A 330 -32.46 2.34 -4.35
CA GLU A 330 -32.63 1.92 -5.75
C GLU A 330 -31.36 2.13 -6.58
N ILE A 331 -30.66 3.25 -6.35
CA ILE A 331 -29.40 3.59 -7.03
C ILE A 331 -28.26 2.68 -6.58
N LEU A 332 -28.16 2.42 -5.27
CA LEU A 332 -27.17 1.52 -4.71
C LEU A 332 -27.38 0.09 -5.22
N THR A 333 -28.64 -0.35 -5.24
CA THR A 333 -29.06 -1.63 -5.80
C THR A 333 -28.67 -1.75 -7.27
N TYR A 334 -28.96 -0.73 -8.09
CA TYR A 334 -28.59 -0.71 -9.50
C TYR A 334 -27.07 -0.85 -9.70
N ILE A 335 -26.26 -0.13 -8.94
CA ILE A 335 -24.80 -0.24 -9.01
C ILE A 335 -24.36 -1.65 -8.63
N ALA A 336 -24.89 -2.20 -7.52
CA ALA A 336 -24.57 -3.53 -7.03
C ALA A 336 -24.96 -4.66 -8.00
N GLU A 337 -26.05 -4.52 -8.74
CA GLU A 337 -26.48 -5.49 -9.77
C GLU A 337 -25.55 -5.51 -10.99
N ASN A 338 -25.02 -4.33 -11.37
CA ASN A 338 -24.25 -4.17 -12.59
C ASN A 338 -22.73 -4.29 -12.39
N ILE A 339 -22.24 -4.30 -11.15
CA ILE A 339 -20.82 -4.49 -10.82
C ILE A 339 -20.67 -5.64 -9.84
N ASP A 340 -20.13 -6.75 -10.34
CA ASP A 340 -19.90 -7.98 -9.61
C ASP A 340 -18.42 -8.35 -9.52
N THR A 341 -17.53 -7.48 -10.00
CA THR A 341 -16.09 -7.73 -10.14
C THR A 341 -15.35 -7.65 -8.79
N ASN A 342 -15.24 -6.45 -8.25
CA ASN A 342 -14.51 -6.17 -7.01
C ASN A 342 -15.04 -4.89 -6.33
N ILE A 343 -14.63 -4.68 -5.08
CA ILE A 343 -15.09 -3.56 -4.26
C ILE A 343 -14.55 -2.21 -4.80
N ARG A 344 -13.35 -2.16 -5.36
CA ARG A 344 -12.78 -0.92 -5.94
C ARG A 344 -13.61 -0.41 -7.11
N ASP A 345 -14.08 -1.30 -7.98
CA ASP A 345 -14.93 -0.91 -9.10
C ASP A 345 -16.30 -0.44 -8.61
N LEU A 346 -16.83 -1.12 -7.59
CA LEU A 346 -18.09 -0.80 -6.95
C LEU A 346 -18.06 0.63 -6.35
N GLU A 347 -17.08 0.90 -5.49
CA GLU A 347 -16.86 2.23 -4.87
C GLU A 347 -16.53 3.30 -5.91
N GLY A 348 -15.77 2.92 -6.94
CA GLY A 348 -15.42 3.82 -8.03
C GLY A 348 -16.62 4.25 -8.86
N ALA A 349 -17.59 3.34 -9.11
CA ALA A 349 -18.82 3.68 -9.81
C ALA A 349 -19.69 4.63 -8.98
N LEU A 350 -19.82 4.37 -7.67
CA LEU A 350 -20.53 5.25 -6.75
C LEU A 350 -19.90 6.65 -6.70
N SER A 351 -18.58 6.72 -6.54
CA SER A 351 -17.85 8.00 -6.50
C SER A 351 -17.99 8.78 -7.81
N THR A 352 -18.01 8.08 -8.95
CA THR A 352 -18.22 8.67 -10.26
C THR A 352 -19.65 9.21 -10.39
N ALA A 353 -20.67 8.47 -9.95
CA ALA A 353 -22.06 8.92 -9.96
C ALA A 353 -22.23 10.18 -9.09
N ILE A 354 -21.63 10.22 -7.90
CA ILE A 354 -21.64 11.41 -7.03
C ILE A 354 -20.96 12.60 -7.73
N ALA A 355 -19.84 12.38 -8.41
CA ALA A 355 -19.11 13.44 -9.11
C ALA A 355 -19.94 14.05 -10.25
N TYR A 356 -20.70 13.23 -11.01
CA TYR A 356 -21.62 13.74 -12.04
C TYR A 356 -22.74 14.59 -11.44
N ALA A 357 -23.37 14.13 -10.35
CA ALA A 357 -24.42 14.91 -9.68
C ALA A 357 -23.89 16.27 -9.19
N LYS A 358 -22.70 16.28 -8.56
CA LYS A 358 -22.03 17.52 -8.11
C LYS A 358 -21.63 18.43 -9.26
N GLY A 359 -21.15 17.87 -10.37
CA GLY A 359 -20.79 18.63 -11.58
C GLY A 359 -21.98 19.37 -12.18
N ASP A 360 -23.18 18.80 -12.06
CA ASP A 360 -24.46 19.42 -12.49
C ASP A 360 -25.08 20.30 -11.39
N ASN A 361 -24.38 20.64 -10.31
CA ASN A 361 -24.87 21.38 -9.13
C ASN A 361 -26.10 20.74 -8.47
N ARG A 362 -26.22 19.41 -8.52
CA ARG A 362 -27.30 18.65 -7.86
C ARG A 362 -26.78 18.03 -6.56
N ASN A 363 -27.61 18.03 -5.52
CA ASN A 363 -27.29 17.38 -4.24
C ASN A 363 -27.72 15.90 -4.23
N ALA A 364 -28.62 15.49 -5.12
CA ALA A 364 -29.11 14.13 -5.22
C ALA A 364 -28.51 13.44 -6.46
N VAL A 365 -28.06 12.20 -6.28
CA VAL A 365 -27.61 11.33 -7.36
C VAL A 365 -28.82 10.76 -8.08
N SER A 366 -28.83 10.76 -9.40
CA SER A 366 -29.87 10.17 -10.22
C SER A 366 -29.46 8.79 -10.76
N ILE A 367 -30.43 8.03 -11.26
CA ILE A 367 -30.17 6.75 -11.93
C ILE A 367 -29.32 6.92 -13.20
N GLU A 368 -29.40 8.05 -13.89
CA GLU A 368 -28.55 8.37 -15.04
C GLU A 368 -27.10 8.58 -14.63
N ASP A 369 -26.87 9.18 -13.47
CA ASP A 369 -25.50 9.33 -12.93
C ASP A 369 -24.91 7.97 -12.54
N ALA A 370 -25.72 7.08 -11.95
CA ALA A 370 -25.34 5.71 -11.66
C ALA A 370 -25.00 4.93 -12.94
N LYS A 371 -25.81 5.07 -14.00
CA LYS A 371 -25.51 4.45 -15.30
C LYS A 371 -24.17 4.94 -15.87
N LYS A 372 -23.87 6.24 -15.78
CA LYS A 372 -22.57 6.78 -16.20
C LYS A 372 -21.43 6.20 -15.36
N GLY A 373 -21.61 6.12 -14.04
CA GLY A 373 -20.63 5.53 -13.11
C GLY A 373 -20.32 4.07 -13.44
N VAL A 374 -21.35 3.25 -13.65
CA VAL A 374 -21.23 1.84 -14.05
C VAL A 374 -20.55 1.72 -15.42
N ASN A 375 -20.99 2.48 -16.42
CA ASN A 375 -20.41 2.42 -17.77
C ASN A 375 -18.94 2.80 -17.78
N THR A 376 -18.53 3.82 -17.03
CA THR A 376 -17.12 4.21 -16.90
C THR A 376 -16.24 3.06 -16.38
N ARG A 377 -16.78 2.20 -15.51
CA ARG A 377 -16.08 1.02 -14.98
C ARG A 377 -16.20 -0.20 -15.89
N SER A 378 -17.33 -0.35 -16.58
CA SER A 378 -17.55 -1.43 -17.56
C SER A 378 -16.73 -1.24 -18.83
N LEU A 379 -16.44 0.00 -19.23
CA LEU A 379 -15.51 0.31 -20.33
C LEU A 379 -14.06 -0.07 -19.99
N ASN A 380 -13.71 -0.13 -18.69
CA ASN A 380 -12.45 -0.71 -18.21
C ASN A 380 -12.52 -2.25 -18.07
N LYS A 381 -13.67 -2.86 -18.28
CA LYS A 381 -13.80 -4.27 -18.66
C LYS A 381 -13.40 -4.41 -20.16
N GLN A 382 -12.15 -4.15 -20.50
CA GLN A 382 -11.55 -5.02 -21.49
C GLN A 382 -11.76 -6.41 -20.92
N LYS A 383 -12.68 -7.21 -21.53
CA LYS A 383 -12.70 -8.65 -21.33
C LYS A 383 -11.23 -9.04 -21.23
N HIS A 384 -10.77 -9.60 -20.13
CA HIS A 384 -9.48 -10.28 -20.12
C HIS A 384 -9.66 -11.47 -21.04
N VAL A 385 -9.63 -11.14 -22.34
CA VAL A 385 -9.63 -12.13 -23.41
C VAL A 385 -8.39 -12.96 -23.16
N ASN A 386 -8.55 -14.25 -23.01
CA ASN A 386 -7.44 -15.20 -22.95
C ASN A 386 -7.35 -15.99 -24.26
N ILE A 387 -6.29 -16.80 -24.41
CA ILE A 387 -6.09 -17.56 -25.65
C ILE A 387 -7.23 -18.57 -25.90
N ASP A 388 -7.81 -19.15 -24.85
CA ASP A 388 -8.92 -20.09 -24.99
C ASP A 388 -10.20 -19.39 -25.48
N ASP A 389 -10.47 -18.16 -25.04
CA ASP A 389 -11.57 -17.33 -25.54
C ASP A 389 -11.41 -17.02 -27.03
N ILE A 390 -10.18 -16.67 -27.47
CA ILE A 390 -9.85 -16.43 -28.88
C ILE A 390 -10.05 -17.70 -29.70
N GLN A 391 -9.59 -18.85 -29.18
CA GLN A 391 -9.75 -20.14 -29.85
C GLN A 391 -11.22 -20.50 -30.00
N GLN A 392 -12.03 -20.27 -28.96
CA GLN A 392 -13.45 -20.56 -28.99
C GLN A 392 -14.18 -19.65 -30.00
N PHE A 393 -13.93 -18.35 -29.96
CA PHE A 393 -14.52 -17.38 -30.87
C PHE A 393 -14.21 -17.70 -32.35
N VAL A 394 -12.92 -17.97 -32.65
CA VAL A 394 -12.50 -18.33 -34.02
C VAL A 394 -13.09 -19.67 -34.44
N ALA A 395 -13.15 -20.68 -33.53
CA ALA A 395 -13.76 -21.97 -33.79
C ALA A 395 -15.24 -21.85 -34.16
N GLU A 396 -16.01 -21.05 -33.42
CA GLU A 396 -17.42 -20.78 -33.71
C GLU A 396 -17.59 -20.04 -35.06
N ARG A 397 -16.77 -19.02 -35.31
CA ARG A 397 -16.85 -18.17 -36.51
C ARG A 397 -16.59 -18.97 -37.80
N TYR A 398 -15.62 -19.89 -37.77
CA TYR A 398 -15.24 -20.72 -38.90
C TYR A 398 -15.87 -22.11 -38.88
N ASN A 399 -16.80 -22.37 -37.94
CA ASN A 399 -17.51 -23.64 -37.80
C ASN A 399 -16.57 -24.86 -37.71
N VAL A 400 -15.51 -24.72 -36.85
CA VAL A 400 -14.56 -25.79 -36.53
C VAL A 400 -14.59 -26.05 -35.03
N LYS A 401 -14.11 -27.22 -34.57
CA LYS A 401 -14.01 -27.48 -33.14
C LYS A 401 -12.70 -26.93 -32.57
N VAL A 402 -12.72 -26.42 -31.34
CA VAL A 402 -11.50 -25.97 -30.64
C VAL A 402 -10.43 -27.07 -30.60
N ALA A 403 -10.84 -28.32 -30.41
CA ALA A 403 -9.92 -29.47 -30.46
C ALA A 403 -9.24 -29.64 -31.81
N ASP A 404 -9.88 -29.22 -32.93
CA ASP A 404 -9.27 -29.27 -34.26
C ASP A 404 -8.20 -28.16 -34.44
N LEU A 405 -8.40 -26.97 -33.81
CA LEU A 405 -7.39 -25.91 -33.80
C LEU A 405 -6.12 -26.35 -33.06
N LYS A 406 -6.24 -27.09 -31.96
CA LYS A 406 -5.12 -27.70 -31.21
C LYS A 406 -4.61 -28.99 -31.87
N GLY A 407 -5.43 -29.63 -32.71
CA GLY A 407 -5.16 -30.93 -33.34
C GLY A 407 -4.11 -30.87 -34.46
N LYS A 408 -3.61 -32.05 -34.87
CA LYS A 408 -2.53 -32.21 -35.91
C LYS A 408 -3.04 -32.14 -37.36
N SER A 409 -4.30 -31.79 -37.59
CA SER A 409 -4.90 -31.71 -38.92
C SER A 409 -4.17 -30.70 -39.80
N ARG A 410 -3.94 -31.11 -41.11
CA ARG A 410 -3.32 -30.27 -42.15
C ARG A 410 -4.36 -29.79 -43.17
N LYS A 411 -5.65 -30.07 -42.98
CA LYS A 411 -6.71 -29.61 -43.87
C LYS A 411 -6.80 -28.10 -43.88
N LYS A 412 -6.91 -27.46 -45.07
CA LYS A 412 -6.93 -26.02 -45.25
C LYS A 412 -8.01 -25.34 -44.36
N ASP A 413 -9.18 -25.96 -44.29
CA ASP A 413 -10.35 -25.45 -43.52
C ASP A 413 -10.11 -25.43 -41.99
N ILE A 414 -9.07 -26.07 -41.48
CA ILE A 414 -8.66 -26.10 -40.07
C ILE A 414 -7.39 -25.29 -39.85
N VAL A 415 -6.45 -25.37 -40.80
CA VAL A 415 -5.14 -24.71 -40.72
C VAL A 415 -5.28 -23.19 -40.80
N HIS A 416 -6.14 -22.69 -41.67
CA HIS A 416 -6.35 -21.25 -41.83
C HIS A 416 -6.97 -20.60 -40.58
N PRO A 417 -8.10 -21.09 -40.06
CA PRO A 417 -8.62 -20.60 -38.76
C PRO A 417 -7.62 -20.72 -37.59
N ARG A 418 -6.81 -21.78 -37.56
CA ARG A 418 -5.75 -21.93 -36.56
C ARG A 418 -4.71 -20.80 -36.66
N HIS A 419 -4.25 -20.45 -37.85
CA HIS A 419 -3.31 -19.34 -38.06
C HIS A 419 -3.93 -17.99 -37.68
N ILE A 420 -5.22 -17.76 -38.01
CA ILE A 420 -5.96 -16.57 -37.58
C ILE A 420 -6.00 -16.50 -36.05
N SER A 421 -6.32 -17.60 -35.39
CA SER A 421 -6.38 -17.66 -33.92
C SER A 421 -5.00 -17.39 -33.27
N MET A 422 -3.90 -17.90 -33.86
CA MET A 422 -2.53 -17.61 -33.40
C MET A 422 -2.17 -16.14 -33.63
N TYR A 423 -2.55 -15.56 -34.77
CA TYR A 423 -2.32 -14.15 -35.07
C TYR A 423 -3.08 -13.24 -34.07
N LEU A 424 -4.38 -13.49 -33.86
CA LEU A 424 -5.20 -12.72 -32.94
C LEU A 424 -4.70 -12.85 -31.49
N ALA A 425 -4.25 -14.03 -31.07
CA ALA A 425 -3.64 -14.22 -29.76
C ALA A 425 -2.37 -13.36 -29.58
N ARG A 426 -1.52 -13.29 -30.62
CA ARG A 426 -0.34 -12.43 -30.58
C ARG A 426 -0.67 -10.95 -30.61
N ASP A 427 -1.64 -10.55 -31.43
CA ASP A 427 -2.00 -9.14 -31.66
C ASP A 427 -2.82 -8.53 -30.50
N ILE A 428 -3.75 -9.30 -29.92
CA ILE A 428 -4.64 -8.81 -28.84
C ILE A 428 -3.98 -8.91 -27.46
N LEU A 429 -3.27 -10.04 -27.19
CA LEU A 429 -2.75 -10.34 -25.85
C LEU A 429 -1.28 -9.98 -25.68
N ASP A 430 -0.57 -9.69 -26.78
CA ASP A 430 0.90 -9.54 -26.83
C ASP A 430 1.67 -10.72 -26.17
N ASP A 431 1.04 -11.90 -26.15
CA ASP A 431 1.60 -13.10 -25.54
C ASP A 431 2.87 -13.57 -26.26
N SER A 432 3.78 -14.17 -25.48
CA SER A 432 5.02 -14.71 -26.04
C SER A 432 4.74 -15.86 -27.03
N LEU A 433 5.60 -16.05 -28.01
CA LEU A 433 5.52 -17.20 -28.93
C LEU A 433 5.52 -18.55 -28.17
N VAL A 434 6.17 -18.60 -27.00
CA VAL A 434 6.20 -19.78 -26.14
C VAL A 434 4.81 -20.05 -25.54
N THR A 435 4.14 -19.02 -25.03
CA THR A 435 2.79 -19.13 -24.47
C THR A 435 1.80 -19.60 -25.52
N ILE A 436 1.83 -18.98 -26.72
CA ILE A 436 0.97 -19.35 -27.84
C ILE A 436 1.28 -20.78 -28.32
N SER A 437 2.54 -21.17 -28.42
CA SER A 437 2.96 -22.52 -28.79
C SER A 437 2.35 -23.59 -27.89
N ASN A 438 2.42 -23.37 -26.59
CA ASN A 438 1.85 -24.27 -25.59
C ASN A 438 0.32 -24.35 -25.71
N ALA A 439 -0.36 -23.23 -25.91
CA ALA A 439 -1.82 -23.18 -26.04
C ALA A 439 -2.37 -23.91 -27.30
N PHE A 440 -1.56 -23.98 -28.37
CA PHE A 440 -1.92 -24.64 -29.65
C PHE A 440 -1.26 -26.01 -29.84
N ASP A 441 -0.50 -26.53 -28.89
CA ASP A 441 0.29 -27.77 -29.02
C ASP A 441 1.14 -27.79 -30.30
N ARG A 442 1.92 -26.70 -30.50
CA ARG A 442 2.80 -26.50 -31.67
C ARG A 442 4.17 -25.97 -31.25
N ASP A 443 5.16 -26.21 -32.10
CA ASP A 443 6.46 -25.55 -31.94
C ASP A 443 6.39 -24.05 -32.32
N HIS A 444 7.35 -23.26 -31.79
CA HIS A 444 7.33 -21.80 -32.01
C HIS A 444 7.53 -21.43 -33.48
N THR A 445 8.25 -22.25 -34.29
CA THR A 445 8.46 -22.01 -35.72
C THR A 445 7.15 -22.14 -36.47
N THR A 446 6.32 -23.14 -36.14
CA THR A 446 4.97 -23.29 -36.69
C THR A 446 4.05 -22.12 -36.33
N VAL A 447 4.10 -21.64 -35.09
CA VAL A 447 3.31 -20.48 -34.66
C VAL A 447 3.76 -19.21 -35.40
N MET A 448 5.07 -18.96 -35.45
CA MET A 448 5.63 -17.80 -36.14
C MET A 448 5.23 -17.81 -37.64
N HIS A 449 5.43 -18.95 -38.35
CA HIS A 449 5.00 -19.08 -39.77
C HIS A 449 3.48 -18.88 -39.93
N GLY A 450 2.67 -19.34 -38.99
CA GLY A 450 1.22 -19.13 -39.01
C GLY A 450 0.85 -17.66 -38.92
N ILE A 451 1.49 -16.93 -38.01
CA ILE A 451 1.32 -15.49 -37.79
C ILE A 451 1.76 -14.70 -39.02
N ASP A 452 2.97 -14.97 -39.54
CA ASP A 452 3.53 -14.26 -40.70
C ASP A 452 2.64 -14.46 -41.93
N LYS A 453 2.14 -15.67 -42.13
CA LYS A 453 1.24 -15.96 -43.25
C LYS A 453 -0.06 -15.15 -43.23
N ILE A 454 -0.64 -14.93 -42.06
CA ILE A 454 -1.85 -14.08 -41.91
C ILE A 454 -1.50 -12.62 -42.17
N LYS A 455 -0.34 -12.13 -41.70
CA LYS A 455 0.12 -10.77 -42.01
C LYS A 455 0.32 -10.56 -43.51
N ASP A 456 1.02 -11.48 -44.19
CA ASP A 456 1.22 -11.43 -45.62
C ASP A 456 -0.11 -11.42 -46.40
N GLU A 457 -1.10 -12.22 -45.95
CA GLU A 457 -2.41 -12.30 -46.57
C GLU A 457 -3.22 -11.00 -46.36
N MET A 458 -3.11 -10.36 -45.18
CA MET A 458 -3.71 -9.06 -44.92
C MET A 458 -3.09 -7.94 -45.75
N ASP A 459 -1.79 -8.00 -46.01
CA ASP A 459 -1.09 -7.00 -46.82
C ASP A 459 -1.45 -7.12 -48.32
N LEU A 460 -1.80 -8.32 -48.77
CA LEU A 460 -2.17 -8.60 -50.14
C LEU A 460 -3.68 -8.47 -50.44
N ASN A 461 -4.52 -8.59 -49.40
CA ASN A 461 -5.98 -8.59 -49.56
C ASN A 461 -6.64 -7.66 -48.56
N PRO A 462 -7.09 -6.45 -48.98
CA PRO A 462 -7.76 -5.47 -48.13
C PRO A 462 -9.06 -5.99 -47.52
N ASP A 463 -9.84 -6.80 -48.22
CA ASP A 463 -11.13 -7.34 -47.70
C ASP A 463 -10.83 -8.33 -46.54
N PHE A 464 -9.80 -9.14 -46.65
CA PHE A 464 -9.37 -10.04 -45.59
C PHE A 464 -8.85 -9.26 -44.39
N LYS A 465 -8.14 -8.17 -44.63
CA LYS A 465 -7.71 -7.27 -43.54
C LYS A 465 -8.90 -6.70 -42.76
N GLU A 466 -9.92 -6.23 -43.47
CA GLU A 466 -11.15 -5.72 -42.84
C GLU A 466 -11.88 -6.83 -42.05
N GLU A 467 -11.90 -8.06 -42.57
CA GLU A 467 -12.44 -9.21 -41.84
C GLU A 467 -11.69 -9.46 -40.54
N ILE A 468 -10.34 -9.49 -40.54
CA ILE A 468 -9.53 -9.71 -39.33
C ILE A 468 -9.69 -8.57 -38.32
N GLU A 469 -9.74 -7.31 -38.77
CA GLU A 469 -9.99 -6.16 -37.90
C GLU A 469 -11.41 -6.23 -37.28
N GLY A 470 -12.40 -6.70 -38.04
CA GLY A 470 -13.75 -6.97 -37.53
C GLY A 470 -13.80 -8.07 -36.47
N LEU A 471 -13.05 -9.18 -36.69
CA LEU A 471 -12.90 -10.23 -35.69
C LEU A 471 -12.22 -9.72 -34.42
N ARG A 472 -11.13 -8.97 -34.57
CA ARG A 472 -10.42 -8.33 -33.45
C ARG A 472 -11.38 -7.49 -32.61
N LYS A 473 -12.14 -6.61 -33.26
CA LYS A 473 -13.11 -5.74 -32.60
C LYS A 473 -14.18 -6.55 -31.84
N SER A 474 -14.72 -7.58 -32.46
CA SER A 474 -15.75 -8.43 -31.83
C SER A 474 -15.25 -9.27 -30.64
N ILE A 475 -13.95 -9.56 -30.59
CA ILE A 475 -13.32 -10.27 -29.47
C ILE A 475 -13.05 -9.31 -28.29
N THR A 476 -12.72 -8.04 -28.57
CA THR A 476 -12.35 -7.05 -27.57
C THR A 476 -13.55 -6.23 -27.03
N GLU A 477 -14.66 -6.23 -27.70
CA GLU A 477 -15.95 -5.67 -27.27
C GLU A 477 -16.81 -6.74 -26.56
#